data_ca44f405da2f004649a3095c839006b6
#
_entry.id   ca44f405da2f004649a3095c839006b6
#
_cell.length_a   1.000
_cell.length_b   1.000
_cell.length_c   1.000
_cell.angle_alpha   90.00
_cell.angle_beta   90.00
_cell.angle_gamma   90.00
#
_symmetry.space_group_name_H-M   'P 1'
#
loop_
_entity.id
_entity.type
_entity.pdbx_description
1 polymer ?
#
loop_
_entity_poly.entity_id
_entity_poly.type
_entity_poly.pdbx_seq_one_letter_code
_entity_poly.pdbx_strand_id
1 'polypeptide(L)'
;MLNENTVAKILEYGLQHGADFTEVFVEDSVASSINLLDQKIEEINSSNSFGIGVRLLYGNEAYYGYSSDPDEANLLKLTGNLGQSQKEGQSGDMQSLQPQSIEDIHHIAVNPETVSKSERVELLRELDNKTRNHGDDIQQVTVNMSEKKRSVLIANSEGLWAEDSRNYSRMRLSAVAEKGDGPQTAAESPGVLGGYEFFQDLNLEELAENAAQSALRMAAAGYIDGGKMPVILGNGFGGVIFHEACGHPLETEAIRKNASPFCEKIGKRVGQSILTAIDDGTIANKWGSCNVDDEGTPTQKTVLIENGILNNYLSDRIGADQVGISR
;
A
#
# COMPACT_ATOMS: atom_id res chain seq x y z
N MET A 1 16.27 -11.50 -8.13
CA MET A 1 16.93 -10.45 -7.31
C MET A 1 18.35 -10.21 -7.79
N LEU A 2 18.89 -8.98 -7.63
CA LEU A 2 20.29 -8.68 -7.90
C LEU A 2 21.20 -9.34 -6.86
N ASN A 3 22.44 -9.65 -7.25
CA ASN A 3 23.44 -10.12 -6.30
C ASN A 3 24.11 -8.92 -5.56
N GLU A 4 24.64 -9.20 -4.37
CA GLU A 4 25.22 -8.18 -3.47
C GLU A 4 26.35 -7.38 -4.15
N ASN A 5 27.23 -8.04 -4.92
CA ASN A 5 28.35 -7.38 -5.59
C ASN A 5 27.89 -6.35 -6.64
N THR A 6 26.85 -6.66 -7.43
CA THR A 6 26.27 -5.71 -8.39
C THR A 6 25.62 -4.53 -7.67
N VAL A 7 24.88 -4.80 -6.58
CA VAL A 7 24.27 -3.74 -5.77
C VAL A 7 25.33 -2.83 -5.15
N ALA A 8 26.36 -3.40 -4.53
CA ALA A 8 27.46 -2.61 -3.95
C ALA A 8 28.12 -1.69 -4.97
N LYS A 9 28.40 -2.18 -6.20
CA LYS A 9 28.96 -1.37 -7.29
C LYS A 9 28.05 -0.20 -7.68
N ILE A 10 26.74 -0.42 -7.77
CA ILE A 10 25.78 0.64 -8.10
C ILE A 10 25.80 1.72 -7.01
N LEU A 11 25.77 1.30 -5.74
CA LEU A 11 25.79 2.21 -4.60
C LEU A 11 27.09 3.05 -4.57
N GLU A 12 28.25 2.39 -4.70
CA GLU A 12 29.55 3.05 -4.77
C GLU A 12 29.63 4.01 -5.96
N TYR A 13 29.12 3.61 -7.11
CA TYR A 13 29.15 4.43 -8.31
C TYR A 13 28.33 5.72 -8.17
N GLY A 14 27.17 5.65 -7.50
CA GLY A 14 26.40 6.84 -7.16
C GLY A 14 27.15 7.81 -6.24
N LEU A 15 27.82 7.29 -5.19
CA LEU A 15 28.66 8.09 -4.31
C LEU A 15 29.86 8.71 -5.05
N GLN A 16 30.51 7.97 -5.97
CA GLN A 16 31.59 8.49 -6.82
C GLN A 16 31.16 9.64 -7.73
N HIS A 17 29.84 9.75 -8.02
CA HIS A 17 29.23 10.88 -8.73
C HIS A 17 28.79 12.01 -7.79
N GLY A 18 29.23 12.00 -6.55
CA GLY A 18 29.02 13.06 -5.58
C GLY A 18 27.70 12.99 -4.81
N ALA A 19 26.97 11.89 -4.90
CA ALA A 19 25.78 11.72 -4.06
C ALA A 19 26.15 11.57 -2.58
N ASP A 20 25.39 12.17 -1.68
CA ASP A 20 25.53 11.99 -0.24
C ASP A 20 25.02 10.63 0.22
N PHE A 21 24.03 10.10 -0.52
CA PHE A 21 23.38 8.82 -0.26
C PHE A 21 22.91 8.19 -1.56
N THR A 22 23.08 6.87 -1.65
CA THR A 22 22.59 6.07 -2.80
C THR A 22 21.76 4.91 -2.28
N GLU A 23 20.67 4.61 -2.98
CA GLU A 23 19.76 3.51 -2.65
C GLU A 23 19.40 2.73 -3.90
N VAL A 24 19.25 1.44 -3.75
CA VAL A 24 18.73 0.51 -4.77
C VAL A 24 17.50 -0.17 -4.19
N PHE A 25 16.40 -0.12 -4.95
CA PHE A 25 15.16 -0.83 -4.68
C PHE A 25 14.89 -1.80 -5.82
N VAL A 26 14.73 -3.09 -5.51
CA VAL A 26 14.38 -4.12 -6.49
C VAL A 26 13.03 -4.70 -6.14
N GLU A 27 12.12 -4.74 -7.09
CA GLU A 27 10.83 -5.44 -6.96
C GLU A 27 10.72 -6.54 -8.01
N ASP A 28 10.35 -7.74 -7.56
CA ASP A 28 9.90 -8.85 -8.38
C ASP A 28 8.50 -9.25 -7.92
N SER A 29 7.51 -9.06 -8.76
CA SER A 29 6.12 -9.30 -8.38
C SER A 29 5.38 -10.19 -9.36
N VAL A 30 4.57 -11.08 -8.80
CA VAL A 30 3.63 -11.94 -9.50
C VAL A 30 2.23 -11.58 -9.04
N ALA A 31 1.34 -11.30 -9.99
CA ALA A 31 -0.05 -11.03 -9.70
C ALA A 31 -0.97 -11.96 -10.47
N SER A 32 -2.06 -12.34 -9.85
CA SER A 32 -3.13 -13.10 -10.50
C SER A 32 -4.50 -12.54 -10.13
N SER A 33 -5.44 -12.61 -11.06
CA SER A 33 -6.83 -12.27 -10.79
C SER A 33 -7.79 -13.13 -11.59
N ILE A 34 -8.96 -13.36 -11.00
CA ILE A 34 -10.10 -14.01 -11.64
C ILE A 34 -11.29 -13.08 -11.50
N ASN A 35 -11.92 -12.74 -12.60
CA ASN A 35 -13.13 -11.93 -12.63
C ASN A 35 -14.32 -12.79 -13.11
N LEU A 36 -15.36 -12.83 -12.29
CA LEU A 36 -16.61 -13.49 -12.57
C LEU A 36 -17.72 -12.44 -12.66
N LEU A 37 -18.46 -12.46 -13.73
CA LEU A 37 -19.65 -11.65 -13.97
C LEU A 37 -20.82 -12.57 -14.25
N ASP A 38 -21.88 -12.46 -13.46
CA ASP A 38 -23.12 -13.19 -13.66
C ASP A 38 -22.90 -14.70 -13.91
N GLN A 39 -22.22 -15.38 -12.97
CA GLN A 39 -21.88 -16.81 -13.02
C GLN A 39 -20.85 -17.22 -14.08
N LYS A 40 -20.40 -16.30 -14.93
CA LYS A 40 -19.45 -16.58 -16.00
C LYS A 40 -18.07 -16.01 -15.67
N ILE A 41 -17.06 -16.79 -15.91
CA ILE A 41 -15.68 -16.28 -15.85
C ILE A 41 -15.45 -15.43 -17.10
N GLU A 42 -15.27 -14.14 -16.89
CA GLU A 42 -14.97 -13.18 -17.95
C GLU A 42 -13.46 -13.10 -18.20
N GLU A 43 -12.67 -13.19 -17.15
CA GLU A 43 -11.23 -12.97 -17.28
C GLU A 43 -10.44 -13.73 -16.21
N ILE A 44 -9.32 -14.31 -16.64
CA ILE A 44 -8.30 -14.87 -15.75
C ILE A 44 -6.97 -14.28 -16.17
N ASN A 45 -6.39 -13.44 -15.32
CA ASN A 45 -5.12 -12.78 -15.56
C ASN A 45 -4.01 -13.38 -14.70
N SER A 46 -2.80 -13.39 -15.27
CA SER A 46 -1.56 -13.59 -14.54
C SER A 46 -0.50 -12.69 -15.16
N SER A 47 0.24 -11.98 -14.32
CA SER A 47 1.29 -11.08 -14.78
C SER A 47 2.50 -11.14 -13.87
N ASN A 48 3.67 -10.96 -14.46
CA ASN A 48 4.93 -10.79 -13.75
C ASN A 48 5.45 -9.39 -14.04
N SER A 49 5.99 -8.73 -13.04
CA SER A 49 6.63 -7.44 -13.16
C SER A 49 7.95 -7.44 -12.41
N PHE A 50 9.00 -6.96 -13.05
CA PHE A 50 10.32 -6.82 -12.45
C PHE A 50 10.83 -5.41 -12.70
N GLY A 51 11.40 -4.78 -11.66
CA GLY A 51 11.97 -3.44 -11.75
C GLY A 51 13.07 -3.20 -10.74
N ILE A 52 14.00 -2.35 -11.12
CA ILE A 52 15.12 -1.89 -10.30
C ILE A 52 15.09 -0.38 -10.31
N GLY A 53 14.91 0.24 -9.13
CA GLY A 53 15.03 1.67 -8.92
C GLY A 53 16.39 2.01 -8.33
N VAL A 54 16.97 3.11 -8.79
CA VAL A 54 18.16 3.72 -8.21
C VAL A 54 17.81 5.13 -7.79
N ARG A 55 18.08 5.49 -6.54
CA ARG A 55 17.87 6.83 -5.99
C ARG A 55 19.18 7.40 -5.49
N LEU A 56 19.50 8.59 -5.94
CA LEU A 56 20.64 9.39 -5.50
C LEU A 56 20.13 10.61 -4.72
N LEU A 57 20.69 10.90 -3.57
CA LEU A 57 20.39 12.12 -2.82
C LEU A 57 21.60 13.06 -2.84
N TYR A 58 21.32 14.35 -3.06
CA TYR A 58 22.25 15.46 -2.97
C TYR A 58 21.63 16.48 -2.03
N GLY A 59 22.03 16.45 -0.76
CA GLY A 59 21.32 17.15 0.31
C GLY A 59 19.84 16.70 0.36
N ASN A 60 18.96 17.63 0.06
CA ASN A 60 17.49 17.40 0.09
C ASN A 60 16.87 17.12 -1.28
N GLU A 61 17.68 17.00 -2.31
CA GLU A 61 17.23 16.73 -3.68
C GLU A 61 17.40 15.25 -4.01
N ALA A 62 16.34 14.63 -4.50
CA ALA A 62 16.32 13.22 -4.91
C ALA A 62 16.30 13.09 -6.43
N TYR A 63 17.20 12.28 -6.97
CA TYR A 63 17.25 11.88 -8.37
C TYR A 63 16.96 10.40 -8.46
N TYR A 64 15.92 10.04 -9.21
CA TYR A 64 15.44 8.68 -9.31
C TYR A 64 15.39 8.21 -10.76
N GLY A 65 15.84 7.01 -11.00
CA GLY A 65 15.71 6.32 -12.27
C GLY A 65 15.40 4.85 -12.08
N TYR A 66 14.80 4.23 -13.08
CA TYR A 66 14.44 2.82 -13.00
C TYR A 66 14.75 2.06 -14.29
N SER A 67 14.92 0.75 -14.17
CA SER A 67 15.13 -0.19 -15.28
C SER A 67 14.45 -1.52 -14.98
N SER A 68 13.98 -2.20 -16.03
CA SER A 68 13.60 -3.62 -15.95
C SER A 68 14.73 -4.56 -16.37
N ASP A 69 15.88 -4.01 -16.78
CA ASP A 69 17.05 -4.77 -17.22
C ASP A 69 18.03 -4.92 -16.04
N PRO A 70 18.32 -6.15 -15.58
CA PRO A 70 19.23 -6.42 -14.47
C PRO A 70 20.71 -6.39 -14.86
N ASP A 71 21.05 -6.07 -16.10
CA ASP A 71 22.45 -6.01 -16.55
C ASP A 71 23.23 -4.92 -15.81
N GLU A 72 24.37 -5.30 -15.20
CA GLU A 72 25.20 -4.41 -14.37
C GLU A 72 25.67 -3.17 -15.15
N ALA A 73 26.07 -3.31 -16.42
CA ALA A 73 26.58 -2.18 -17.19
C ALA A 73 25.46 -1.16 -17.47
N ASN A 74 24.23 -1.64 -17.73
CA ASN A 74 23.08 -0.77 -17.94
C ASN A 74 22.67 -0.06 -16.65
N LEU A 75 22.72 -0.73 -15.51
CA LEU A 75 22.42 -0.12 -14.20
C LEU A 75 23.48 0.92 -13.80
N LEU A 76 24.78 0.66 -14.02
CA LEU A 76 25.83 1.65 -13.81
C LEU A 76 25.66 2.86 -14.75
N LYS A 77 25.29 2.63 -16.01
CA LYS A 77 24.98 3.73 -16.94
C LYS A 77 23.79 4.56 -16.47
N LEU A 78 22.71 3.91 -15.99
CA LEU A 78 21.57 4.60 -15.40
C LEU A 78 22.01 5.49 -14.22
N THR A 79 22.76 4.92 -13.27
CA THR A 79 23.31 5.63 -12.11
C THR A 79 24.17 6.82 -12.51
N GLY A 80 25.09 6.63 -13.47
CA GLY A 80 25.93 7.71 -13.99
C GLY A 80 25.13 8.84 -14.65
N ASN A 81 24.07 8.52 -15.38
CA ASN A 81 23.19 9.53 -15.98
C ASN A 81 22.45 10.37 -14.92
N LEU A 82 22.04 9.75 -13.80
CA LEU A 82 21.43 10.47 -12.68
C LEU A 82 22.44 11.42 -12.02
N GLY A 83 23.70 10.97 -11.82
CA GLY A 83 24.78 11.75 -11.23
C GLY A 83 25.26 12.91 -12.10
N GLN A 84 25.25 12.78 -13.43
CA GLN A 84 25.71 13.84 -14.37
C GLN A 84 24.85 15.11 -14.32
N SER A 85 23.65 15.03 -13.78
CA SER A 85 22.73 16.17 -13.65
C SER A 85 23.15 17.13 -12.55
N GLN A 86 24.16 16.79 -11.72
CA GLN A 86 24.52 17.51 -10.53
C GLN A 86 25.95 18.06 -10.54
N LYS A 87 26.12 19.20 -9.90
CA LYS A 87 27.41 19.82 -9.59
C LYS A 87 27.74 19.56 -8.13
N GLU A 88 28.85 18.84 -7.93
CA GLU A 88 29.58 18.73 -6.66
C GLU A 88 28.73 18.62 -5.37
N GLY A 89 28.32 17.40 -5.03
CA GLY A 89 27.93 17.03 -3.66
C GLY A 89 29.16 16.66 -2.82
N GLN A 90 29.01 16.54 -1.53
CA GLN A 90 30.01 15.88 -0.68
C GLN A 90 29.80 14.38 -0.83
N SER A 91 30.72 13.68 -1.49
CA SER A 91 30.64 12.23 -1.65
C SER A 91 30.50 11.55 -0.27
N GLY A 92 29.42 10.78 -0.08
CA GLY A 92 29.28 9.93 1.08
C GLY A 92 30.27 8.75 1.05
N ASP A 93 30.43 8.09 2.19
CA ASP A 93 31.26 6.88 2.31
C ASP A 93 30.39 5.63 2.24
N MET A 94 30.78 4.68 1.38
CA MET A 94 30.09 3.38 1.30
C MET A 94 30.38 2.54 2.54
N GLN A 95 29.33 2.10 3.22
CA GLN A 95 29.44 1.12 4.30
C GLN A 95 29.21 -0.31 3.77
N SER A 96 29.85 -1.29 4.43
CA SER A 96 29.65 -2.70 4.09
C SER A 96 28.19 -3.08 4.27
N LEU A 97 27.58 -3.70 3.25
CA LEU A 97 26.22 -4.18 3.31
C LEU A 97 26.04 -5.21 4.43
N GLN A 98 25.03 -5.04 5.23
CA GLN A 98 24.69 -5.94 6.34
C GLN A 98 23.23 -6.39 6.19
N PRO A 99 22.99 -7.70 6.07
CA PRO A 99 21.62 -8.23 6.06
C PRO A 99 20.87 -7.82 7.33
N GLN A 100 19.74 -7.14 7.15
CA GLN A 100 18.85 -6.78 8.25
C GLN A 100 18.00 -8.00 8.62
N SER A 101 17.95 -8.32 9.91
CA SER A 101 16.99 -9.30 10.40
C SER A 101 15.60 -8.66 10.45
N ILE A 102 14.72 -9.07 9.57
CA ILE A 102 13.34 -8.62 9.50
C ILE A 102 12.46 -9.70 10.13
N GLU A 103 11.67 -9.33 11.14
CA GLU A 103 10.63 -10.20 11.69
C GLU A 103 9.45 -10.20 10.74
N ASP A 104 9.08 -11.38 10.22
CA ASP A 104 7.89 -11.52 9.40
C ASP A 104 6.66 -11.68 10.30
N ILE A 105 5.85 -10.62 10.37
CA ILE A 105 4.59 -10.60 11.13
C ILE A 105 3.37 -11.00 10.27
N HIS A 106 3.56 -11.31 9.00
CA HIS A 106 2.51 -11.61 8.03
C HIS A 106 2.49 -13.09 7.65
N HIS A 107 2.12 -13.94 8.61
CA HIS A 107 2.14 -15.39 8.42
C HIS A 107 1.20 -15.84 7.31
N ILE A 108 1.68 -16.75 6.47
CA ILE A 108 0.95 -17.42 5.41
C ILE A 108 0.76 -18.87 5.81
N ALA A 109 -0.50 -19.27 6.07
CA ALA A 109 -0.84 -20.64 6.40
C ALA A 109 -1.03 -21.51 5.14
N VAL A 110 -1.63 -20.94 4.09
CA VAL A 110 -1.89 -21.62 2.81
C VAL A 110 -1.23 -20.85 1.68
N ASN A 111 -0.17 -21.44 1.09
CA ASN A 111 0.49 -20.81 -0.05
C ASN A 111 -0.48 -20.74 -1.25
N PRO A 112 -0.77 -19.54 -1.78
CA PRO A 112 -1.66 -19.37 -2.93
C PRO A 112 -1.30 -20.20 -4.16
N GLU A 113 -0.01 -20.44 -4.39
CA GLU A 113 0.48 -21.21 -5.54
C GLU A 113 0.04 -22.69 -5.51
N THR A 114 -0.32 -23.23 -4.33
CA THR A 114 -0.75 -24.62 -4.17
C THR A 114 -2.23 -24.85 -4.46
N VAL A 115 -3.01 -23.77 -4.58
CA VAL A 115 -4.48 -23.84 -4.75
C VAL A 115 -4.86 -23.83 -6.22
N SER A 116 -5.74 -24.76 -6.61
CA SER A 116 -6.16 -24.91 -7.99
C SER A 116 -7.06 -23.75 -8.47
N LYS A 117 -7.03 -23.47 -9.79
CA LYS A 117 -7.93 -22.49 -10.39
C LYS A 117 -9.40 -22.91 -10.26
N SER A 118 -9.68 -24.21 -10.26
CA SER A 118 -11.04 -24.76 -10.10
C SER A 118 -11.63 -24.39 -8.75
N GLU A 119 -10.87 -24.60 -7.68
CA GLU A 119 -11.29 -24.24 -6.31
C GLU A 119 -11.59 -22.76 -6.17
N ARG A 120 -10.75 -21.90 -6.74
CA ARG A 120 -10.98 -20.45 -6.77
C ARG A 120 -12.27 -20.08 -7.50
N VAL A 121 -12.53 -20.69 -8.67
CA VAL A 121 -13.73 -20.44 -9.47
C VAL A 121 -14.98 -20.92 -8.74
N GLU A 122 -14.92 -22.04 -8.01
CA GLU A 122 -16.05 -22.54 -7.20
C GLU A 122 -16.42 -21.55 -6.10
N LEU A 123 -15.43 -20.98 -5.41
CA LEU A 123 -15.62 -19.97 -4.38
C LEU A 123 -16.29 -18.70 -4.95
N LEU A 124 -15.84 -18.22 -6.12
CA LEU A 124 -16.46 -17.04 -6.75
C LEU A 124 -17.92 -17.31 -7.14
N ARG A 125 -18.21 -18.49 -7.69
CA ARG A 125 -19.58 -18.89 -8.04
C ARG A 125 -20.49 -19.03 -6.83
N GLU A 126 -19.96 -19.58 -5.75
CA GLU A 126 -20.71 -19.66 -4.49
C GLU A 126 -21.10 -18.27 -3.99
N LEU A 127 -20.15 -17.33 -3.99
CA LEU A 127 -20.39 -15.96 -3.54
C LEU A 127 -21.37 -15.21 -4.45
N ASP A 128 -21.28 -15.38 -5.78
CA ASP A 128 -22.26 -14.82 -6.72
C ASP A 128 -23.67 -15.38 -6.43
N ASN A 129 -23.81 -16.71 -6.28
CA ASN A 129 -25.10 -17.35 -5.98
C ASN A 129 -25.71 -16.84 -4.67
N LYS A 130 -24.92 -16.77 -3.61
CA LYS A 130 -25.37 -16.24 -2.32
C LYS A 130 -25.89 -14.81 -2.48
N THR A 131 -25.15 -13.97 -3.18
CA THR A 131 -25.51 -12.55 -3.39
C THR A 131 -26.84 -12.42 -4.15
N ARG A 132 -27.06 -13.19 -5.21
CA ARG A 132 -28.30 -13.17 -6.00
C ARG A 132 -29.51 -13.62 -5.21
N ASN A 133 -29.36 -14.57 -4.31
CA ASN A 133 -30.44 -15.10 -3.50
C ASN A 133 -31.03 -14.09 -2.51
N HIS A 134 -30.44 -12.92 -2.34
CA HIS A 134 -30.96 -11.88 -1.45
C HIS A 134 -32.13 -11.05 -2.04
N GLY A 135 -32.41 -11.15 -3.32
CA GLY A 135 -33.60 -10.50 -3.90
C GLY A 135 -33.62 -10.48 -5.43
N ASP A 136 -34.86 -10.52 -5.98
CA ASP A 136 -35.10 -10.49 -7.43
C ASP A 136 -34.69 -9.16 -8.10
N ASP A 137 -34.58 -8.09 -7.30
CA ASP A 137 -34.12 -6.78 -7.76
C ASP A 137 -32.59 -6.72 -7.98
N ILE A 138 -31.83 -7.77 -7.62
CA ILE A 138 -30.39 -7.88 -7.92
C ILE A 138 -30.22 -8.25 -9.40
N GLN A 139 -29.76 -7.29 -10.21
CA GLN A 139 -29.65 -7.42 -11.66
C GLN A 139 -28.27 -7.95 -12.10
N GLN A 140 -27.22 -7.58 -11.41
CA GLN A 140 -25.86 -7.97 -11.77
C GLN A 140 -25.03 -8.22 -10.53
N VAL A 141 -24.19 -9.25 -10.58
CA VAL A 141 -23.18 -9.54 -9.56
C VAL A 141 -21.81 -9.69 -10.24
N THR A 142 -20.82 -9.00 -9.70
CA THR A 142 -19.43 -9.14 -10.13
C THR A 142 -18.60 -9.57 -8.93
N VAL A 143 -17.82 -10.65 -9.08
CA VAL A 143 -16.91 -11.13 -8.06
C VAL A 143 -15.50 -11.15 -8.63
N ASN A 144 -14.57 -10.49 -7.96
CA ASN A 144 -13.15 -10.50 -8.32
C ASN A 144 -12.33 -11.03 -7.16
N MET A 145 -11.47 -12.01 -7.46
CA MET A 145 -10.42 -12.48 -6.57
C MET A 145 -9.09 -12.03 -7.12
N SER A 146 -8.26 -11.41 -6.31
CA SER A 146 -6.92 -10.99 -6.71
C SER A 146 -5.88 -11.33 -5.65
N GLU A 147 -4.72 -11.72 -6.12
CA GLU A 147 -3.55 -12.06 -5.32
C GLU A 147 -2.32 -11.40 -5.94
N LYS A 148 -1.44 -10.87 -5.12
CA LYS A 148 -0.16 -10.31 -5.56
C LYS A 148 0.93 -10.66 -4.54
N LYS A 149 2.01 -11.29 -5.02
CA LYS A 149 3.24 -11.46 -4.25
C LYS A 149 4.25 -10.44 -4.74
N ARG A 150 4.80 -9.66 -3.82
CA ARG A 150 5.90 -8.72 -4.07
C ARG A 150 7.11 -9.19 -3.27
N SER A 151 8.19 -9.53 -3.94
CA SER A 151 9.49 -9.74 -3.31
C SER A 151 10.31 -8.48 -3.52
N VAL A 152 10.76 -7.87 -2.46
CA VAL A 152 11.52 -6.62 -2.51
C VAL A 152 12.91 -6.80 -1.90
N LEU A 153 13.89 -6.10 -2.48
CA LEU A 153 15.23 -5.91 -1.92
C LEU A 153 15.48 -4.41 -1.85
N ILE A 154 15.87 -3.95 -0.68
CA ILE A 154 16.22 -2.56 -0.41
C ILE A 154 17.64 -2.55 0.12
N ALA A 155 18.52 -1.81 -0.54
CA ALA A 155 19.90 -1.66 -0.12
C ALA A 155 20.37 -0.22 -0.29
N ASN A 156 21.23 0.26 0.62
CA ASN A 156 21.71 1.61 0.54
C ASN A 156 23.18 1.75 0.96
N SER A 157 23.75 2.91 0.66
CA SER A 157 25.17 3.22 0.94
C SER A 157 25.53 3.29 2.43
N GLU A 158 24.55 3.35 3.34
CA GLU A 158 24.76 3.27 4.79
C GLU A 158 24.85 1.82 5.30
N GLY A 159 24.92 0.85 4.40
CA GLY A 159 25.14 -0.56 4.71
C GLY A 159 23.85 -1.38 4.88
N LEU A 160 22.68 -0.83 4.62
CA LEU A 160 21.43 -1.58 4.66
C LEU A 160 21.39 -2.63 3.55
N TRP A 161 20.96 -3.85 3.89
CA TRP A 161 20.47 -4.89 3.00
C TRP A 161 19.22 -5.53 3.61
N ALA A 162 18.06 -5.21 3.07
CA ALA A 162 16.77 -5.69 3.57
C ALA A 162 16.01 -6.43 2.46
N GLU A 163 15.57 -7.64 2.75
CA GLU A 163 14.72 -8.43 1.84
C GLU A 163 13.38 -8.67 2.52
N ASP A 164 12.28 -8.47 1.80
CA ASP A 164 10.93 -8.67 2.31
C ASP A 164 10.04 -9.32 1.26
N SER A 165 9.01 -10.06 1.70
CA SER A 165 8.02 -10.70 0.83
C SER A 165 6.61 -10.36 1.29
N ARG A 166 5.87 -9.65 0.45
CA ARG A 166 4.53 -9.12 0.76
C ARG A 166 3.49 -9.84 -0.10
N ASN A 167 2.62 -10.60 0.53
CA ASN A 167 1.57 -11.33 -0.16
C ASN A 167 0.21 -10.69 0.11
N TYR A 168 -0.42 -10.16 -0.92
CA TYR A 168 -1.72 -9.51 -0.86
C TYR A 168 -2.80 -10.43 -1.41
N SER A 169 -3.86 -10.64 -0.64
CA SER A 169 -5.05 -11.38 -1.03
C SER A 169 -6.28 -10.50 -0.85
N ARG A 170 -7.11 -10.38 -1.88
CA ARG A 170 -8.30 -9.52 -1.87
C ARG A 170 -9.46 -10.16 -2.58
N MET A 171 -10.64 -10.11 -1.96
CA MET A 171 -11.93 -10.39 -2.57
C MET A 171 -12.67 -9.08 -2.81
N ARG A 172 -13.25 -8.89 -4.00
CA ARG A 172 -14.18 -7.80 -4.27
C ARG A 172 -15.48 -8.38 -4.78
N LEU A 173 -16.56 -8.05 -4.09
CA LEU A 173 -17.94 -8.36 -4.49
C LEU A 173 -18.66 -7.05 -4.78
N SER A 174 -19.33 -6.99 -5.93
CA SER A 174 -20.18 -5.86 -6.30
C SER A 174 -21.56 -6.37 -6.72
N ALA A 175 -22.60 -5.80 -6.15
CA ALA A 175 -23.98 -6.07 -6.49
C ALA A 175 -24.62 -4.81 -7.08
N VAL A 176 -25.35 -4.98 -8.19
CA VAL A 176 -26.19 -3.94 -8.79
C VAL A 176 -27.65 -4.32 -8.56
N ALA A 177 -28.39 -3.45 -7.90
CA ALA A 177 -29.83 -3.60 -7.72
C ALA A 177 -30.56 -2.49 -8.49
N GLU A 178 -31.71 -2.81 -9.07
CA GLU A 178 -32.53 -1.85 -9.79
C GLU A 178 -33.96 -1.84 -9.24
N LYS A 179 -34.37 -0.64 -8.77
CA LYS A 179 -35.71 -0.38 -8.29
C LYS A 179 -36.03 1.11 -8.42
N GLY A 180 -37.13 1.45 -9.07
CA GLY A 180 -37.54 2.86 -9.21
C GLY A 180 -36.66 3.68 -10.13
N ASP A 181 -35.85 4.61 -9.59
CA ASP A 181 -35.12 5.64 -10.33
C ASP A 181 -33.83 5.15 -11.04
N GLY A 182 -33.61 3.87 -11.14
CA GLY A 182 -32.48 3.27 -11.86
C GLY A 182 -31.54 2.43 -11.00
N PRO A 183 -30.51 1.85 -11.64
CA PRO A 183 -29.60 0.93 -10.97
C PRO A 183 -28.71 1.61 -9.92
N GLN A 184 -28.52 0.92 -8.81
CA GLN A 184 -27.62 1.32 -7.73
C GLN A 184 -26.62 0.21 -7.44
N THR A 185 -25.39 0.59 -7.17
CA THR A 185 -24.29 -0.37 -6.96
C THR A 185 -23.74 -0.25 -5.55
N ALA A 186 -23.60 -1.38 -4.88
CA ALA A 186 -22.84 -1.47 -3.65
C ALA A 186 -21.74 -2.52 -3.77
N ALA A 187 -20.67 -2.38 -3.00
CA ALA A 187 -19.55 -3.29 -3.04
C ALA A 187 -18.93 -3.51 -1.66
N GLU A 188 -18.49 -4.74 -1.44
CA GLU A 188 -17.61 -5.14 -0.35
C GLU A 188 -16.24 -5.53 -0.91
N SER A 189 -15.18 -5.21 -0.19
CA SER A 189 -13.83 -5.42 -0.73
C SER A 189 -12.80 -5.75 0.36
N PRO A 190 -13.00 -6.82 1.12
CA PRO A 190 -12.04 -7.24 2.13
C PRO A 190 -10.72 -7.68 1.51
N GLY A 191 -9.62 -7.41 2.21
CA GLY A 191 -8.28 -7.79 1.81
C GLY A 191 -7.31 -7.84 2.98
N VAL A 192 -6.27 -8.61 2.81
CA VAL A 192 -5.22 -8.82 3.82
C VAL A 192 -3.84 -8.85 3.17
N LEU A 193 -2.82 -8.65 4.00
CA LEU A 193 -1.46 -9.09 3.71
C LEU A 193 -1.34 -10.52 4.26
N GLY A 194 -1.55 -11.53 3.40
CA GLY A 194 -1.65 -12.95 3.82
C GLY A 194 -1.85 -13.89 2.64
N GLY A 195 -1.99 -15.19 2.93
CA GLY A 195 -2.13 -16.24 1.94
C GLY A 195 -3.59 -16.57 1.57
N TYR A 196 -3.76 -17.76 0.99
CA TYR A 196 -5.08 -18.21 0.51
C TYR A 196 -6.05 -18.55 1.65
N GLU A 197 -5.56 -18.83 2.86
CA GLU A 197 -6.40 -19.00 4.06
C GLU A 197 -7.40 -17.86 4.26
N PHE A 198 -7.03 -16.64 3.86
CA PHE A 198 -7.94 -15.49 3.87
C PHE A 198 -9.26 -15.77 3.16
N PHE A 199 -9.21 -16.39 1.97
CA PHE A 199 -10.41 -16.68 1.20
C PHE A 199 -11.22 -17.85 1.80
N GLN A 200 -10.53 -18.81 2.44
CA GLN A 200 -11.18 -19.94 3.12
C GLN A 200 -11.91 -19.50 4.39
N ASP A 201 -11.38 -18.49 5.08
CA ASP A 201 -11.92 -17.96 6.33
C ASP A 201 -12.99 -16.87 6.13
N LEU A 202 -13.23 -16.42 4.87
CA LEU A 202 -14.25 -15.42 4.58
C LEU A 202 -15.66 -15.94 4.92
N ASN A 203 -16.40 -15.16 5.69
CA ASN A 203 -17.84 -15.38 5.84
C ASN A 203 -18.57 -14.91 4.56
N LEU A 204 -18.73 -15.85 3.61
CA LEU A 204 -19.34 -15.54 2.31
C LEU A 204 -20.80 -15.11 2.44
N GLU A 205 -21.54 -15.60 3.44
CA GLU A 205 -22.93 -15.21 3.66
C GLU A 205 -23.04 -13.76 4.10
N GLU A 206 -22.23 -13.35 5.08
CA GLU A 206 -22.19 -11.97 5.55
C GLU A 206 -21.74 -11.01 4.45
N LEU A 207 -20.72 -11.40 3.67
CA LEU A 207 -20.22 -10.60 2.55
C LEU A 207 -21.30 -10.39 1.48
N ALA A 208 -22.00 -11.46 1.12
CA ALA A 208 -23.11 -11.44 0.17
C ALA A 208 -24.26 -10.57 0.66
N GLU A 209 -24.68 -10.76 1.93
CA GLU A 209 -25.74 -10.00 2.56
C GLU A 209 -25.41 -8.50 2.59
N ASN A 210 -24.22 -8.12 3.04
CA ASN A 210 -23.81 -6.73 3.14
C ASN A 210 -23.84 -6.01 1.78
N ALA A 211 -23.30 -6.62 0.73
CA ALA A 211 -23.30 -6.05 -0.60
C ALA A 211 -24.72 -5.97 -1.18
N ALA A 212 -25.48 -7.07 -1.13
CA ALA A 212 -26.82 -7.14 -1.69
C ALA A 212 -27.78 -6.18 -0.97
N GLN A 213 -27.85 -6.21 0.37
CA GLN A 213 -28.72 -5.35 1.15
C GLN A 213 -28.39 -3.87 1.01
N SER A 214 -27.10 -3.54 0.86
CA SER A 214 -26.70 -2.16 0.59
C SER A 214 -27.16 -1.69 -0.77
N ALA A 215 -27.00 -2.50 -1.83
CA ALA A 215 -27.49 -2.17 -3.17
C ALA A 215 -29.03 -2.02 -3.19
N LEU A 216 -29.74 -2.95 -2.57
CA LEU A 216 -31.21 -2.94 -2.47
C LEU A 216 -31.73 -1.71 -1.71
N ARG A 217 -31.09 -1.36 -0.58
CA ARG A 217 -31.46 -0.14 0.19
C ARG A 217 -31.20 1.12 -0.64
N MET A 218 -30.07 1.21 -1.35
CA MET A 218 -29.76 2.35 -2.21
C MET A 218 -30.76 2.46 -3.37
N ALA A 219 -31.13 1.34 -4.00
CA ALA A 219 -32.13 1.32 -5.08
C ALA A 219 -33.52 1.74 -4.61
N ALA A 220 -33.86 1.53 -3.34
CA ALA A 220 -35.13 1.94 -2.73
C ALA A 220 -35.08 3.32 -2.06
N ALA A 221 -33.90 3.95 -1.95
CA ALA A 221 -33.73 5.23 -1.27
C ALA A 221 -34.12 6.39 -2.15
N GLY A 222 -34.70 7.44 -1.52
CA GLY A 222 -34.90 8.73 -2.17
C GLY A 222 -33.66 9.64 -2.07
N TYR A 223 -33.73 10.81 -2.67
CA TYR A 223 -32.67 11.83 -2.60
C TYR A 223 -32.77 12.64 -1.31
N ILE A 224 -31.62 13.10 -0.83
CA ILE A 224 -31.51 14.06 0.26
C ILE A 224 -31.01 15.40 -0.29
N ASP A 225 -31.56 16.50 0.17
CA ASP A 225 -31.08 17.82 -0.21
C ASP A 225 -29.68 18.11 0.37
N GLY A 226 -28.80 18.65 -0.46
CA GLY A 226 -27.49 19.11 -0.03
C GLY A 226 -27.61 20.28 0.93
N GLY A 227 -26.75 20.34 1.95
CA GLY A 227 -26.76 21.42 2.91
C GLY A 227 -25.73 21.27 4.03
N LYS A 228 -25.65 22.29 4.88
CA LYS A 228 -24.82 22.25 6.09
C LYS A 228 -25.60 21.58 7.21
N MET A 229 -25.13 20.42 7.63
CA MET A 229 -25.77 19.62 8.67
C MET A 229 -24.76 18.86 9.52
N PRO A 230 -25.08 18.45 10.74
CA PRO A 230 -24.28 17.50 11.51
C PRO A 230 -24.21 16.15 10.80
N VAL A 231 -23.01 15.57 10.74
CA VAL A 231 -22.76 14.26 10.08
C VAL A 231 -22.08 13.34 11.08
N ILE A 232 -22.55 12.10 11.18
CA ILE A 232 -21.90 11.02 11.90
C ILE A 232 -21.19 10.14 10.86
N LEU A 233 -19.87 10.02 10.99
CA LEU A 233 -19.08 9.13 10.17
C LEU A 233 -18.97 7.78 10.87
N GLY A 234 -19.39 6.71 10.17
CA GLY A 234 -19.16 5.34 10.64
C GLY A 234 -17.67 5.00 10.61
N ASN A 235 -17.25 4.04 11.43
CA ASN A 235 -15.91 3.47 11.39
C ASN A 235 -15.65 2.72 10.06
N GLY A 236 -14.44 2.21 9.86
CA GLY A 236 -14.03 1.56 8.62
C GLY A 236 -13.80 2.57 7.51
N PHE A 237 -14.49 2.46 6.38
CA PHE A 237 -14.27 3.33 5.21
C PHE A 237 -14.52 4.81 5.50
N GLY A 238 -15.35 5.15 6.47
CA GLY A 238 -15.50 6.54 6.94
C GLY A 238 -14.20 7.15 7.48
N GLY A 239 -13.24 6.34 7.92
CA GLY A 239 -11.89 6.77 8.30
C GLY A 239 -11.06 7.37 7.17
N VAL A 240 -11.41 7.12 5.90
CA VAL A 240 -10.75 7.71 4.74
C VAL A 240 -10.85 9.25 4.77
N ILE A 241 -11.95 9.83 5.24
CA ILE A 241 -12.05 11.29 5.41
C ILE A 241 -10.99 11.82 6.38
N PHE A 242 -10.70 11.09 7.47
CA PHE A 242 -9.61 11.46 8.38
C PHE A 242 -8.25 11.33 7.72
N HIS A 243 -8.03 10.26 6.94
CA HIS A 243 -6.81 10.04 6.17
C HIS A 243 -6.55 11.20 5.20
N GLU A 244 -7.55 11.59 4.39
CA GLU A 244 -7.43 12.69 3.42
C GLU A 244 -7.27 14.07 4.11
N ALA A 245 -8.03 14.33 5.17
CA ALA A 245 -8.03 15.62 5.84
C ALA A 245 -6.86 15.82 6.82
N CYS A 246 -6.30 14.76 7.36
CA CYS A 246 -5.28 14.82 8.40
C CYS A 246 -4.05 13.95 8.06
N GLY A 247 -4.22 12.73 7.55
CA GLY A 247 -3.13 11.79 7.25
C GLY A 247 -2.13 12.40 6.28
N HIS A 248 -2.52 12.67 5.06
CA HIS A 248 -1.66 13.31 4.06
C HIS A 248 -1.08 14.68 4.49
N PRO A 249 -1.85 15.58 5.12
CA PRO A 249 -1.27 16.81 5.65
C PRO A 249 -0.26 16.62 6.79
N LEU A 250 -0.19 15.44 7.42
CA LEU A 250 0.80 15.11 8.45
C LEU A 250 2.06 14.45 7.88
N GLU A 251 2.12 14.19 6.58
CA GLU A 251 3.34 13.73 5.93
C GLU A 251 4.40 14.86 5.86
N THR A 252 5.63 14.54 6.15
CA THR A 252 6.73 15.53 6.16
C THR A 252 6.93 16.19 4.81
N GLU A 253 6.53 15.58 3.71
CA GLU A 253 6.53 16.18 2.38
C GLU A 253 5.68 17.47 2.33
N ALA A 254 4.48 17.46 2.91
CA ALA A 254 3.61 18.63 3.00
C ALA A 254 4.13 19.66 4.03
N ILE A 255 4.71 19.17 5.14
CA ILE A 255 5.25 20.03 6.21
C ILE A 255 6.46 20.83 5.71
N ARG A 256 7.45 20.16 5.09
CA ARG A 256 8.67 20.82 4.59
C ARG A 256 8.43 21.84 3.49
N LYS A 257 7.36 21.66 2.72
CA LYS A 257 6.91 22.62 1.70
C LYS A 257 6.03 23.75 2.25
N ASN A 258 5.78 23.76 3.56
CA ASN A 258 4.84 24.69 4.22
C ASN A 258 3.43 24.67 3.58
N ALA A 259 3.00 23.48 3.13
CA ALA A 259 1.74 23.25 2.44
C ALA A 259 0.67 22.58 3.33
N SER A 260 0.94 22.46 4.64
CA SER A 260 0.05 21.80 5.60
C SER A 260 -0.42 22.75 6.69
N PRO A 261 -1.70 22.65 7.14
CA PRO A 261 -2.17 23.36 8.31
C PRO A 261 -1.50 22.91 9.62
N PHE A 262 -0.76 21.81 9.61
CA PHE A 262 -0.05 21.25 10.76
C PHE A 262 1.40 21.73 10.89
N CYS A 263 1.90 22.56 9.99
CA CYS A 263 3.23 23.15 10.10
C CYS A 263 3.42 23.84 11.45
N GLU A 264 4.54 23.56 12.14
CA GLU A 264 4.89 24.12 13.45
C GLU A 264 3.84 23.87 14.55
N LYS A 265 3.08 22.77 14.46
CA LYS A 265 2.02 22.43 15.42
C LYS A 265 2.39 21.32 16.40
N ILE A 266 3.57 20.71 16.31
CA ILE A 266 4.01 19.74 17.33
C ILE A 266 3.90 20.35 18.72
N GLY A 267 3.30 19.60 19.66
CA GLY A 267 2.99 20.02 21.02
C GLY A 267 1.78 20.96 21.15
N LYS A 268 1.14 21.33 20.04
CA LYS A 268 -0.04 22.22 20.07
C LYS A 268 -1.34 21.44 19.90
N ARG A 269 -2.41 21.99 20.42
CA ARG A 269 -3.76 21.45 20.24
C ARG A 269 -4.25 21.63 18.81
N VAL A 270 -4.57 20.54 18.15
CA VAL A 270 -5.07 20.48 16.76
C VAL A 270 -6.47 19.87 16.67
N GLY A 271 -6.94 19.24 17.76
CA GLY A 271 -8.24 18.58 17.81
C GLY A 271 -8.86 18.60 19.21
N GLN A 272 -10.04 18.02 19.33
CA GLN A 272 -10.70 17.80 20.62
C GLN A 272 -9.92 16.79 21.47
N SER A 273 -10.05 16.91 22.80
CA SER A 273 -9.32 16.03 23.74
C SER A 273 -9.69 14.54 23.66
N ILE A 274 -10.79 14.21 23.01
CA ILE A 274 -11.19 12.82 22.75
C ILE A 274 -10.49 12.21 21.54
N LEU A 275 -9.79 13.02 20.72
CA LEU A 275 -9.13 12.55 19.51
C LEU A 275 -7.73 12.02 19.82
N THR A 276 -7.52 10.76 19.50
CA THR A 276 -6.20 10.14 19.39
C THR A 276 -6.08 9.49 18.02
N ALA A 277 -5.05 9.84 17.26
CA ALA A 277 -4.77 9.31 15.94
C ALA A 277 -3.42 8.60 15.93
N ILE A 278 -3.41 7.40 15.41
CA ILE A 278 -2.25 6.50 15.39
C ILE A 278 -2.10 5.97 13.96
N ASP A 279 -0.87 6.01 13.44
CA ASP A 279 -0.44 5.21 12.31
C ASP A 279 0.24 3.95 12.85
N ASP A 280 -0.24 2.77 12.46
CA ASP A 280 0.24 1.50 12.99
C ASP A 280 0.42 0.47 11.87
N GLY A 281 1.66 0.37 11.38
CA GLY A 281 2.05 -0.62 10.37
C GLY A 281 2.37 -2.01 10.94
N THR A 282 2.30 -2.20 12.27
CA THR A 282 2.70 -3.45 12.96
C THR A 282 1.57 -4.44 13.17
N ILE A 283 0.37 -4.15 12.68
CA ILE A 283 -0.79 -5.03 12.88
C ILE A 283 -0.68 -6.20 11.88
N ALA A 284 -0.48 -7.40 12.41
CA ALA A 284 -0.28 -8.61 11.62
C ALA A 284 -1.41 -8.82 10.60
N ASN A 285 -1.05 -9.20 9.38
CA ASN A 285 -1.95 -9.53 8.27
C ASN A 285 -2.94 -8.41 7.85
N LYS A 286 -2.77 -7.17 8.30
CA LYS A 286 -3.60 -6.06 7.81
C LYS A 286 -3.09 -5.51 6.49
N TRP A 287 -4.01 -5.12 5.61
CA TRP A 287 -3.73 -4.65 4.24
C TRP A 287 -2.73 -3.50 4.16
N GLY A 288 -2.76 -2.57 5.11
CA GLY A 288 -1.87 -1.40 5.16
C GLY A 288 -0.60 -1.62 5.97
N SER A 289 -0.39 -2.81 6.56
CA SER A 289 0.83 -3.12 7.32
C SER A 289 1.96 -3.61 6.41
N CYS A 290 3.19 -3.57 6.91
CA CYS A 290 4.35 -4.15 6.25
C CYS A 290 5.42 -4.49 7.30
N ASN A 291 6.39 -5.33 6.97
CA ASN A 291 7.52 -5.63 7.88
C ASN A 291 8.53 -4.46 7.89
N VAL A 292 8.81 -3.93 6.71
CA VAL A 292 9.64 -2.73 6.50
C VAL A 292 8.99 -1.85 5.43
N ASP A 293 9.25 -0.55 5.47
CA ASP A 293 8.87 0.38 4.41
C ASP A 293 9.76 0.25 3.16
N ASP A 294 9.54 1.08 2.15
CA ASP A 294 10.32 1.05 0.91
C ASP A 294 11.70 1.75 1.04
N GLU A 295 12.05 2.29 2.21
CA GLU A 295 13.40 2.74 2.60
C GLU A 295 14.13 1.73 3.49
N GLY A 296 13.49 0.57 3.77
CA GLY A 296 14.01 -0.50 4.65
C GLY A 296 13.91 -0.19 6.13
N THR A 297 13.14 0.83 6.52
CA THR A 297 12.88 1.14 7.92
C THR A 297 11.86 0.15 8.48
N PRO A 298 12.13 -0.52 9.61
CA PRO A 298 11.15 -1.38 10.26
C PRO A 298 9.86 -0.62 10.58
N THR A 299 8.74 -1.26 10.30
CA THR A 299 7.44 -0.65 10.58
C THR A 299 7.24 -0.43 12.09
N GLN A 300 6.49 0.58 12.45
CA GLN A 300 6.28 0.97 13.83
C GLN A 300 4.86 1.51 14.07
N LYS A 301 4.54 1.70 15.34
CA LYS A 301 3.32 2.36 15.79
C LYS A 301 3.63 3.81 16.14
N THR A 302 3.17 4.74 15.33
CA THR A 302 3.41 6.18 15.50
C THR A 302 2.16 6.89 16.02
N VAL A 303 2.24 7.48 17.21
CA VAL A 303 1.16 8.31 17.75
C VAL A 303 1.27 9.70 17.15
N LEU A 304 0.40 10.02 16.21
CA LEU A 304 0.38 11.32 15.51
C LEU A 304 -0.29 12.40 16.34
N ILE A 305 -1.48 12.10 16.87
CA ILE A 305 -2.25 13.02 17.73
C ILE A 305 -2.63 12.24 19.00
N GLU A 306 -2.37 12.80 20.16
CA GLU A 306 -2.78 12.23 21.44
C GLU A 306 -3.62 13.23 22.23
N ASN A 307 -4.83 12.85 22.61
CA ASN A 307 -5.75 13.70 23.35
C ASN A 307 -5.91 15.11 22.73
N GLY A 308 -5.90 15.17 21.39
CA GLY A 308 -6.02 16.40 20.60
C GLY A 308 -4.73 17.23 20.48
N ILE A 309 -3.60 16.74 20.99
CA ILE A 309 -2.28 17.38 20.85
C ILE A 309 -1.51 16.67 19.73
N LEU A 310 -0.92 17.43 18.82
CA LEU A 310 -0.06 16.88 17.77
C LEU A 310 1.29 16.45 18.36
N ASN A 311 1.63 15.17 18.23
CA ASN A 311 2.85 14.61 18.79
C ASN A 311 3.92 14.39 17.72
N ASN A 312 3.52 13.96 16.52
CA ASN A 312 4.49 13.59 15.48
C ASN A 312 3.92 13.81 14.07
N TYR A 313 4.82 13.72 13.09
CA TYR A 313 4.50 13.65 11.67
C TYR A 313 4.81 12.26 11.12
N LEU A 314 4.32 11.95 9.92
CA LEU A 314 4.75 10.80 9.12
C LEU A 314 5.97 11.21 8.28
N SER A 315 7.09 10.54 8.46
CA SER A 315 8.37 10.97 7.89
C SER A 315 9.06 9.89 7.07
N ASP A 316 9.63 10.33 5.95
CA ASP A 316 10.65 9.65 5.18
C ASP A 316 12.05 10.19 5.55
N ARG A 317 13.11 9.67 4.92
CA ARG A 317 14.49 10.11 5.15
C ARG A 317 14.66 11.61 4.98
N ILE A 318 14.24 12.16 3.85
CA ILE A 318 14.42 13.57 3.51
C ILE A 318 13.59 14.45 4.45
N GLY A 319 12.36 14.06 4.70
CA GLY A 319 11.46 14.81 5.57
C GLY A 319 11.90 14.81 7.03
N ALA A 320 12.40 13.68 7.54
CA ALA A 320 12.93 13.59 8.88
C ALA A 320 14.11 14.56 9.11
N ASP A 321 15.06 14.57 8.17
CA ASP A 321 16.23 15.45 8.23
C ASP A 321 15.82 16.94 8.17
N GLN A 322 14.89 17.32 7.30
CA GLN A 322 14.47 18.71 7.13
C GLN A 322 13.61 19.24 8.27
N VAL A 323 12.78 18.38 8.87
CA VAL A 323 11.86 18.76 9.96
C VAL A 323 12.51 18.55 11.34
N GLY A 324 13.60 17.78 11.40
CA GLY A 324 14.35 17.53 12.64
C GLY A 324 13.62 16.55 13.57
N ILE A 325 13.01 15.50 13.00
CA ILE A 325 12.34 14.42 13.75
C ILE A 325 12.96 13.07 13.40
N SER A 326 12.70 12.04 14.19
CA SER A 326 13.06 10.64 13.85
C SER A 326 12.14 10.07 12.77
N ARG A 327 12.71 9.14 12.02
CA ARG A 327 11.95 8.27 11.10
C ARG A 327 11.22 7.19 11.88
#